data_40161d7fd82bbda3cc976d6164f2cb0e
#
_entry.id   40161d7fd82bbda3cc976d6164f2cb0e
#
_cell.length_a   1.000
_cell.length_b   1.000
_cell.length_c   1.000
_cell.angle_alpha   90.00
_cell.angle_beta   90.00
_cell.angle_gamma   90.00
#
_symmetry.space_group_name_H-M   'P 1'
#
loop_
_entity.id
_entity.type
_entity.pdbx_description
1 polymer ?
#
loop_
_entity_poly.entity_id
_entity_poly.type
_entity_poly.pdbx_seq_one_letter_code
_entity_poly.pdbx_strand_id
1 'polypeptide(L)'
;MRNNIYTLLLLFLFTSVNAQEYSKLISEADKLYETKNYKMSTDLYNKAFKIESKNPNHLYNGACASSLAGNTKKAFKWLNLSIEKGWTNLKHLNSDTDLENLHSKKEWGKTIEKLEKKLELIEANYDKPLQAELLTILDEDQKYRVQINETQKKFAQDSKEMQDLWKITIQKDSINLLKVKKILDEKGWVGKDKVGAQANSALFLVIQHSDLETQKKYLPMMKEAVTKGNASPGSLALLIDRIEIREGRKQIYGSQIGTNPNTKTQYVLPLIDPDNVDKRRTEVGLGPISDYVKNWNLIWDVEKYKSELSELEKLNK
;
A
#
# COMPACT_ATOMS: atom_id res chain seq x y z
N MET A 1 -36.32 16.84 -21.30
CA MET A 1 -34.95 16.25 -21.28
C MET A 1 -33.83 17.25 -20.93
N ARG A 2 -33.91 18.55 -21.28
CA ARG A 2 -32.85 19.56 -21.00
C ARG A 2 -32.65 19.85 -19.51
N ASN A 3 -33.66 19.82 -18.66
CA ASN A 3 -33.52 20.13 -17.21
C ASN A 3 -32.79 19.01 -16.40
N ASN A 4 -32.87 17.75 -16.83
CA ASN A 4 -32.22 16.64 -16.14
C ASN A 4 -30.66 16.63 -16.32
N ILE A 5 -30.16 17.20 -17.43
CA ILE A 5 -28.73 17.28 -17.71
C ILE A 5 -28.03 18.29 -16.80
N TYR A 6 -28.70 19.46 -16.57
CA TYR A 6 -28.15 20.48 -15.66
C TYR A 6 -28.14 20.03 -14.20
N THR A 7 -29.14 19.26 -13.79
CA THR A 7 -29.20 18.70 -12.43
C THR A 7 -28.10 17.63 -12.22
N LEU A 8 -27.81 16.79 -13.22
CA LEU A 8 -26.72 15.83 -13.17
C LEU A 8 -25.33 16.51 -13.16
N LEU A 9 -25.14 17.56 -13.97
CA LEU A 9 -23.88 18.32 -13.99
C LEU A 9 -23.63 19.06 -12.67
N LEU A 10 -24.65 19.65 -12.06
CA LEU A 10 -24.53 20.28 -10.74
C LEU A 10 -24.23 19.29 -9.63
N LEU A 11 -24.84 18.10 -9.65
CA LEU A 11 -24.52 17.02 -8.70
C LEU A 11 -23.07 16.53 -8.85
N PHE A 12 -22.58 16.41 -10.08
CA PHE A 12 -21.19 15.98 -10.35
C PHE A 12 -20.15 17.02 -9.90
N LEU A 13 -20.45 18.31 -10.07
CA LEU A 13 -19.61 19.42 -9.59
C LEU A 13 -19.58 19.48 -8.05
N PHE A 14 -20.72 19.28 -7.39
CA PHE A 14 -20.79 19.28 -5.93
C PHE A 14 -20.02 18.10 -5.29
N THR A 15 -20.08 16.91 -5.90
CA THR A 15 -19.34 15.74 -5.39
C THR A 15 -17.82 15.87 -5.58
N SER A 16 -17.37 16.48 -6.68
CA SER A 16 -15.93 16.69 -6.93
C SER A 16 -15.32 17.74 -6.00
N VAL A 17 -16.05 18.83 -5.71
CA VAL A 17 -15.60 19.88 -4.77
C VAL A 17 -15.50 19.32 -3.34
N ASN A 18 -16.50 18.56 -2.89
CA ASN A 18 -16.48 17.93 -1.56
C ASN A 18 -15.34 16.90 -1.42
N ALA A 19 -15.06 16.10 -2.46
CA ALA A 19 -13.96 15.14 -2.45
C ALA A 19 -12.59 15.82 -2.37
N GLN A 20 -12.40 16.93 -3.07
CA GLN A 20 -11.17 17.71 -3.05
C GLN A 20 -10.98 18.40 -1.68
N GLU A 21 -12.04 18.98 -1.10
CA GLU A 21 -12.00 19.57 0.23
C GLU A 21 -11.71 18.51 1.30
N TYR A 22 -12.36 17.34 1.23
CA TYR A 22 -12.07 16.22 2.12
C TYR A 22 -10.60 15.81 2.07
N SER A 23 -10.04 15.57 0.88
CA SER A 23 -8.64 15.16 0.71
C SER A 23 -7.67 16.22 1.23
N LYS A 24 -7.96 17.50 1.02
CA LYS A 24 -7.15 18.61 1.55
C LYS A 24 -7.16 18.61 3.08
N LEU A 25 -8.33 18.50 3.71
CA LEU A 25 -8.46 18.48 5.16
C LEU A 25 -7.73 17.28 5.79
N ILE A 26 -7.80 16.09 5.17
CA ILE A 26 -7.06 14.90 5.62
C ILE A 26 -5.56 15.15 5.54
N SER A 27 -5.04 15.62 4.39
CA SER A 27 -3.60 15.89 4.22
C SER A 27 -3.07 16.93 5.21
N GLU A 28 -3.83 17.98 5.49
CA GLU A 28 -3.47 18.98 6.49
C GLU A 28 -3.51 18.42 7.92
N ALA A 29 -4.50 17.56 8.22
CA ALA A 29 -4.61 16.88 9.51
C ALA A 29 -3.41 15.95 9.75
N ASP A 30 -3.01 15.16 8.74
CA ASP A 30 -1.84 14.27 8.80
C ASP A 30 -0.55 15.07 9.06
N LYS A 31 -0.33 16.19 8.37
CA LYS A 31 0.83 17.08 8.61
C LYS A 31 0.87 17.64 10.03
N LEU A 32 -0.29 18.05 10.56
CA LEU A 32 -0.37 18.52 11.95
C LEU A 32 -0.13 17.40 12.96
N TYR A 33 -0.54 16.17 12.65
CA TYR A 33 -0.24 15.00 13.43
C TYR A 33 1.26 14.72 13.50
N GLU A 34 1.96 14.72 12.35
CA GLU A 34 3.41 14.53 12.25
C GLU A 34 4.18 15.60 13.05
N THR A 35 3.69 16.83 13.07
CA THR A 35 4.25 17.93 13.87
C THR A 35 3.78 17.95 15.33
N LYS A 36 3.10 16.89 15.80
CA LYS A 36 2.56 16.71 17.17
C LYS A 36 1.54 17.76 17.58
N ASN A 37 0.93 18.45 16.62
CA ASN A 37 -0.18 19.38 16.89
C ASN A 37 -1.53 18.65 16.90
N TYR A 38 -1.67 17.70 17.81
CA TYR A 38 -2.79 16.74 17.84
C TYR A 38 -4.17 17.38 17.99
N LYS A 39 -4.26 18.50 18.73
CA LYS A 39 -5.54 19.21 18.89
C LYS A 39 -6.04 19.77 17.56
N MET A 40 -5.20 20.49 16.82
CA MET A 40 -5.56 21.05 15.53
C MET A 40 -5.78 19.94 14.48
N SER A 41 -4.95 18.89 14.51
CA SER A 41 -5.14 17.68 13.69
C SER A 41 -6.52 17.08 13.90
N THR A 42 -6.91 16.87 15.18
CA THR A 42 -8.26 16.36 15.55
C THR A 42 -9.38 17.24 15.02
N ASP A 43 -9.21 18.56 15.03
CA ASP A 43 -10.24 19.51 14.55
C ASP A 43 -10.39 19.45 13.02
N LEU A 44 -9.27 19.27 12.28
CA LEU A 44 -9.31 19.06 10.84
C LEU A 44 -9.92 17.72 10.45
N TYR A 45 -9.53 16.61 11.11
CA TYR A 45 -10.22 15.34 10.94
C TYR A 45 -11.73 15.45 11.21
N ASN A 46 -12.12 16.19 12.26
CA ASN A 46 -13.52 16.38 12.56
C ASN A 46 -14.27 17.17 11.47
N LYS A 47 -13.62 18.13 10.79
CA LYS A 47 -14.18 18.80 9.62
C LYS A 47 -14.29 17.86 8.43
N ALA A 48 -13.24 17.10 8.14
CA ALA A 48 -13.23 16.12 7.06
C ALA A 48 -14.34 15.06 7.25
N PHE A 49 -14.52 14.54 8.46
CA PHE A 49 -15.53 13.49 8.73
C PHE A 49 -16.97 14.00 8.74
N LYS A 50 -17.20 15.31 8.71
CA LYS A 50 -18.52 15.90 8.42
C LYS A 50 -18.83 15.85 6.92
N ILE A 51 -17.81 15.90 6.06
CA ILE A 51 -17.96 15.76 4.61
C ILE A 51 -18.15 14.29 4.27
N GLU A 52 -17.22 13.46 4.71
CA GLU A 52 -17.23 12.01 4.49
C GLU A 52 -16.57 11.24 5.64
N SER A 53 -17.14 10.08 6.01
CA SER A 53 -16.62 9.22 7.08
C SER A 53 -16.63 7.75 6.67
N LYS A 54 -16.14 7.46 5.45
CA LYS A 54 -16.15 6.11 4.88
C LYS A 54 -14.79 5.40 4.92
N ASN A 55 -13.68 6.17 4.87
CA ASN A 55 -12.34 5.58 4.85
C ASN A 55 -11.94 5.09 6.26
N PRO A 56 -11.76 3.77 6.45
CA PRO A 56 -11.45 3.21 7.76
C PRO A 56 -10.08 3.65 8.30
N ASN A 57 -9.09 3.87 7.44
CA ASN A 57 -7.76 4.29 7.86
C ASN A 57 -7.74 5.75 8.32
N HIS A 58 -8.42 6.65 7.59
CA HIS A 58 -8.53 8.05 8.03
C HIS A 58 -9.27 8.15 9.38
N LEU A 59 -10.32 7.33 9.59
CA LEU A 59 -11.02 7.26 10.87
C LEU A 59 -10.11 6.75 11.99
N TYR A 60 -9.26 5.77 11.72
CA TYR A 60 -8.27 5.27 12.66
C TYR A 60 -7.24 6.35 13.01
N ASN A 61 -6.64 7.00 12.01
CA ASN A 61 -5.68 8.10 12.22
C ASN A 61 -6.31 9.27 13.01
N GLY A 62 -7.55 9.62 12.69
CA GLY A 62 -8.30 10.61 13.47
C GLY A 62 -8.53 10.18 14.92
N ALA A 63 -8.73 8.88 15.19
CA ALA A 63 -8.84 8.36 16.54
C ALA A 63 -7.51 8.48 17.29
N CYS A 64 -6.37 8.18 16.65
CA CYS A 64 -5.03 8.37 17.21
C CYS A 64 -4.78 9.84 17.56
N ALA A 65 -5.02 10.77 16.61
CA ALA A 65 -4.89 12.20 16.86
C ALA A 65 -5.76 12.66 18.05
N SER A 66 -7.00 12.15 18.11
CA SER A 66 -7.95 12.50 19.17
C SER A 66 -7.54 11.92 20.54
N SER A 67 -6.95 10.74 20.56
CA SER A 67 -6.37 10.09 21.74
C SER A 67 -5.22 10.92 22.29
N LEU A 68 -4.24 11.25 21.46
CA LEU A 68 -3.08 12.06 21.83
C LEU A 68 -3.45 13.51 22.22
N ALA A 69 -4.55 14.03 21.66
CA ALA A 69 -5.14 15.31 22.09
C ALA A 69 -5.91 15.24 23.43
N GLY A 70 -6.00 14.06 24.04
CA GLY A 70 -6.75 13.84 25.31
C GLY A 70 -8.26 13.75 25.14
N ASN A 71 -8.79 13.73 23.91
CA ASN A 71 -10.23 13.63 23.65
C ASN A 71 -10.69 12.18 23.53
N THR A 72 -10.69 11.47 24.64
CA THR A 72 -11.01 10.03 24.75
C THR A 72 -12.36 9.67 24.11
N LYS A 73 -13.40 10.49 24.35
CA LYS A 73 -14.74 10.22 23.80
C LYS A 73 -14.76 10.23 22.28
N LYS A 74 -14.07 11.18 21.67
CA LYS A 74 -13.99 11.30 20.22
C LYS A 74 -13.10 10.20 19.64
N ALA A 75 -11.99 9.86 20.31
CA ALA A 75 -11.11 8.77 19.94
C ALA A 75 -11.89 7.44 19.84
N PHE A 76 -12.62 7.04 20.87
CA PHE A 76 -13.46 5.84 20.83
C PHE A 76 -14.55 5.90 19.76
N LYS A 77 -15.19 7.06 19.55
CA LYS A 77 -16.19 7.22 18.50
C LYS A 77 -15.61 6.89 17.12
N TRP A 78 -14.46 7.46 16.79
CA TRP A 78 -13.84 7.28 15.48
C TRP A 78 -13.20 5.91 15.34
N LEU A 79 -12.61 5.38 16.39
CA LEU A 79 -12.05 4.02 16.41
C LEU A 79 -13.14 2.96 16.15
N ASN A 80 -14.26 3.05 16.85
CA ASN A 80 -15.39 2.15 16.63
C ASN A 80 -15.99 2.29 15.24
N LEU A 81 -16.07 3.51 14.70
CA LEU A 81 -16.53 3.74 13.33
C LEU A 81 -15.53 3.21 12.29
N SER A 82 -14.24 3.35 12.54
CA SER A 82 -13.17 2.74 11.73
C SER A 82 -13.35 1.23 11.60
N ILE A 83 -13.56 0.55 12.73
CA ILE A 83 -13.85 -0.89 12.77
C ILE A 83 -15.11 -1.22 11.96
N GLU A 84 -16.19 -0.47 12.13
CA GLU A 84 -17.44 -0.66 11.36
C GLU A 84 -17.20 -0.53 9.86
N LYS A 85 -16.39 0.44 9.44
CA LYS A 85 -16.06 0.70 8.03
C LYS A 85 -15.05 -0.25 7.42
N GLY A 86 -14.50 -1.19 8.20
CA GLY A 86 -13.67 -2.25 7.64
C GLY A 86 -12.22 -2.29 8.13
N TRP A 87 -11.85 -1.49 9.11
CA TRP A 87 -10.54 -1.61 9.73
C TRP A 87 -10.46 -2.90 10.57
N THR A 88 -9.34 -3.67 10.43
CA THR A 88 -9.28 -5.05 10.95
C THR A 88 -7.93 -5.44 11.55
N ASN A 89 -6.99 -4.52 11.75
CA ASN A 89 -5.65 -4.87 12.23
C ASN A 89 -5.58 -4.92 13.77
N LEU A 90 -6.09 -6.00 14.36
CA LEU A 90 -6.10 -6.19 15.82
C LEU A 90 -4.70 -6.13 16.45
N LYS A 91 -3.68 -6.69 15.75
CA LYS A 91 -2.30 -6.65 16.25
C LYS A 91 -1.80 -5.22 16.38
N HIS A 92 -2.03 -4.40 15.37
CA HIS A 92 -1.65 -2.99 15.40
C HIS A 92 -2.43 -2.22 16.46
N LEU A 93 -3.76 -2.45 16.57
CA LEU A 93 -4.58 -1.81 17.61
C LEU A 93 -4.01 -2.02 19.02
N ASN A 94 -3.58 -3.25 19.33
CA ASN A 94 -3.06 -3.59 20.66
C ASN A 94 -1.65 -3.05 20.93
N SER A 95 -0.87 -2.73 19.89
CA SER A 95 0.52 -2.27 20.02
C SER A 95 0.71 -0.78 19.71
N ASP A 96 -0.35 -0.08 19.34
CA ASP A 96 -0.28 1.32 18.95
C ASP A 96 -0.16 2.24 20.16
N THR A 97 1.01 2.84 20.36
CA THR A 97 1.32 3.74 21.48
C THR A 97 0.47 5.00 21.49
N ASP A 98 -0.09 5.42 20.36
CA ASP A 98 -0.96 6.60 20.28
C ASP A 98 -2.32 6.39 20.98
N LEU A 99 -2.67 5.13 21.20
CA LEU A 99 -3.91 4.73 21.88
C LEU A 99 -3.69 4.25 23.32
N GLU A 100 -2.44 4.28 23.81
CA GLU A 100 -2.08 3.74 25.14
C GLU A 100 -2.93 4.33 26.29
N ASN A 101 -3.25 5.63 26.23
CA ASN A 101 -4.08 6.31 27.20
C ASN A 101 -5.56 5.82 27.21
N LEU A 102 -5.99 5.06 26.19
CA LEU A 102 -7.31 4.44 26.11
C LEU A 102 -7.34 3.06 26.75
N HIS A 103 -6.20 2.36 26.88
CA HIS A 103 -6.14 0.98 27.33
C HIS A 103 -6.74 0.78 28.74
N SER A 104 -6.59 1.77 29.63
CA SER A 104 -7.14 1.73 30.98
C SER A 104 -8.66 2.01 31.08
N LYS A 105 -9.31 2.36 29.96
CA LYS A 105 -10.72 2.72 29.93
C LYS A 105 -11.60 1.49 29.69
N LYS A 106 -12.79 1.45 30.33
CA LYS A 106 -13.76 0.36 30.15
C LYS A 106 -14.18 0.16 28.69
N GLU A 107 -14.22 1.24 27.91
CA GLU A 107 -14.57 1.24 26.50
C GLU A 107 -13.54 0.52 25.64
N TRP A 108 -12.27 0.44 26.07
CA TRP A 108 -11.22 -0.28 25.35
C TRP A 108 -11.56 -1.75 25.18
N GLY A 109 -11.87 -2.45 26.28
CA GLY A 109 -12.26 -3.86 26.22
C GLY A 109 -13.45 -4.11 25.27
N LYS A 110 -14.44 -3.22 25.26
CA LYS A 110 -15.58 -3.33 24.34
C LYS A 110 -15.18 -3.11 22.88
N THR A 111 -14.21 -2.23 22.63
CA THR A 111 -13.70 -1.98 21.27
C THR A 111 -12.91 -3.17 20.74
N ILE A 112 -12.08 -3.78 21.60
CA ILE A 112 -11.36 -5.02 21.28
C ILE A 112 -12.35 -6.16 20.96
N GLU A 113 -13.30 -6.42 21.86
CA GLU A 113 -14.33 -7.45 21.67
C GLU A 113 -15.11 -7.26 20.37
N LYS A 114 -15.46 -6.01 20.03
CA LYS A 114 -16.16 -5.69 18.78
C LYS A 114 -15.31 -6.05 17.56
N LEU A 115 -14.01 -5.75 17.60
CA LEU A 115 -13.10 -6.08 16.51
C LEU A 115 -12.89 -7.60 16.40
N GLU A 116 -12.68 -8.29 17.51
CA GLU A 116 -12.52 -9.74 17.55
C GLU A 116 -13.74 -10.46 16.96
N LYS A 117 -14.96 -10.11 17.40
CA LYS A 117 -16.19 -10.65 16.81
C LYS A 117 -16.31 -10.40 15.31
N LYS A 118 -15.90 -9.21 14.87
CA LYS A 118 -15.89 -8.90 13.44
C LYS A 118 -14.89 -9.76 12.69
N LEU A 119 -13.68 -9.97 13.25
CA LEU A 119 -12.65 -10.84 12.67
C LEU A 119 -13.11 -12.29 12.61
N GLU A 120 -13.73 -12.81 13.66
CA GLU A 120 -14.32 -14.16 13.68
C GLU A 120 -15.29 -14.37 12.51
N LEU A 121 -16.19 -13.40 12.28
CA LEU A 121 -17.13 -13.46 11.17
C LEU A 121 -16.44 -13.41 9.77
N ILE A 122 -15.43 -12.55 9.64
CA ILE A 122 -14.66 -12.44 8.40
C ILE A 122 -13.87 -13.72 8.13
N GLU A 123 -13.27 -14.26 9.19
CA GLU A 123 -12.37 -15.42 9.11
C GLU A 123 -13.09 -16.78 9.14
N ALA A 124 -14.40 -16.79 9.38
CA ALA A 124 -15.19 -18.01 9.43
C ALA A 124 -15.10 -18.86 8.15
N ASN A 125 -14.85 -18.19 7.01
CA ASN A 125 -14.75 -18.82 5.70
C ASN A 125 -13.31 -18.93 5.18
N TYR A 126 -12.30 -18.68 6.04
CA TYR A 126 -10.91 -18.78 5.62
C TYR A 126 -10.44 -20.24 5.55
N ASP A 127 -9.70 -20.55 4.49
CA ASP A 127 -8.85 -21.75 4.40
C ASP A 127 -7.63 -21.54 5.33
N LYS A 128 -7.83 -21.87 6.62
CA LYS A 128 -6.83 -21.63 7.67
C LYS A 128 -5.48 -22.30 7.40
N PRO A 129 -5.41 -23.54 6.91
CA PRO A 129 -4.14 -24.16 6.50
C PRO A 129 -3.43 -23.36 5.40
N LEU A 130 -4.15 -22.96 4.35
CA LEU A 130 -3.59 -22.17 3.25
C LEU A 130 -3.19 -20.76 3.72
N GLN A 131 -4.00 -20.14 4.58
CA GLN A 131 -3.65 -18.85 5.21
C GLN A 131 -2.32 -18.93 5.95
N ALA A 132 -2.15 -19.95 6.80
CA ALA A 132 -0.91 -20.15 7.57
C ALA A 132 0.31 -20.38 6.66
N GLU A 133 0.16 -21.17 5.60
CA GLU A 133 1.21 -21.39 4.61
C GLU A 133 1.61 -20.09 3.91
N LEU A 134 0.65 -19.31 3.43
CA LEU A 134 0.90 -18.04 2.75
C LEU A 134 1.51 -16.98 3.69
N LEU A 135 1.11 -16.93 4.95
CA LEU A 135 1.72 -16.04 5.95
C LEU A 135 3.18 -16.42 6.22
N THR A 136 3.50 -17.72 6.27
CA THR A 136 4.87 -18.20 6.39
C THR A 136 5.71 -17.81 5.17
N ILE A 137 5.16 -17.97 3.96
CA ILE A 137 5.81 -17.55 2.70
C ILE A 137 6.07 -16.03 2.73
N LEU A 138 5.10 -15.24 3.16
CA LEU A 138 5.24 -13.79 3.27
C LEU A 138 6.36 -13.39 4.24
N ASP A 139 6.40 -14.00 5.41
CA ASP A 139 7.44 -13.73 6.40
C ASP A 139 8.83 -14.08 5.86
N GLU A 140 8.98 -15.25 5.26
CA GLU A 140 10.24 -15.68 4.63
C GLU A 140 10.67 -14.77 3.47
N ASP A 141 9.74 -14.27 2.65
CA ASP A 141 10.03 -13.36 1.55
C ASP A 141 10.48 -11.98 2.05
N GLN A 142 9.81 -11.43 3.06
CA GLN A 142 10.07 -10.06 3.53
C GLN A 142 11.23 -9.96 4.53
N LYS A 143 11.42 -10.96 5.38
CA LYS A 143 12.44 -10.95 6.45
C LYS A 143 13.83 -10.61 5.95
N TYR A 144 14.26 -11.26 4.87
CA TYR A 144 15.60 -11.04 4.34
C TYR A 144 15.74 -9.73 3.56
N ARG A 145 14.66 -9.22 2.96
CA ARG A 145 14.65 -7.92 2.28
C ARG A 145 14.80 -6.75 3.26
N VAL A 146 14.18 -6.85 4.42
CA VAL A 146 14.41 -5.89 5.52
C VAL A 146 15.86 -5.92 5.95
N GLN A 147 16.44 -7.11 6.14
CA GLN A 147 17.87 -7.26 6.49
C GLN A 147 18.80 -6.70 5.41
N ILE A 148 18.51 -6.90 4.13
CA ILE A 148 19.27 -6.31 3.02
C ILE A 148 19.30 -4.77 3.16
N ASN A 149 18.17 -4.13 3.37
CA ASN A 149 18.09 -2.68 3.52
C ASN A 149 18.90 -2.16 4.72
N GLU A 150 18.91 -2.91 5.83
CA GLU A 150 19.69 -2.54 7.01
C GLU A 150 21.20 -2.80 6.83
N THR A 151 21.54 -3.88 6.15
CA THR A 151 22.92 -4.26 5.88
C THR A 151 23.59 -3.29 4.90
N GLN A 152 22.86 -2.88 3.86
CA GLN A 152 23.33 -1.87 2.90
C GLN A 152 23.68 -0.50 3.52
N LYS A 153 23.09 -0.17 4.66
CA LYS A 153 23.44 1.07 5.40
C LYS A 153 24.81 0.97 6.11
N LYS A 154 25.31 -0.23 6.34
CA LYS A 154 26.50 -0.50 7.17
C LYS A 154 27.67 -1.05 6.37
N PHE A 155 27.42 -1.72 5.27
CA PHE A 155 28.41 -2.45 4.49
C PHE A 155 28.33 -2.09 3.00
N ALA A 156 29.45 -2.20 2.32
CA ALA A 156 29.51 -2.03 0.87
C ALA A 156 28.69 -3.11 0.15
N GLN A 157 28.17 -2.78 -1.03
CA GLN A 157 27.28 -3.67 -1.78
C GLN A 157 27.94 -4.99 -2.22
N ASP A 158 29.27 -5.00 -2.35
CA ASP A 158 30.11 -6.16 -2.69
C ASP A 158 30.73 -6.84 -1.48
N SER A 159 30.37 -6.44 -0.26
CA SER A 159 30.85 -7.04 0.98
C SER A 159 30.41 -8.50 1.13
N LYS A 160 31.13 -9.27 1.92
CA LYS A 160 30.79 -10.67 2.20
C LYS A 160 29.43 -10.80 2.89
N GLU A 161 29.13 -9.88 3.81
CA GLU A 161 27.86 -9.81 4.52
C GLU A 161 26.67 -9.65 3.55
N MET A 162 26.82 -8.78 2.54
CA MET A 162 25.79 -8.60 1.51
C MET A 162 25.68 -9.84 0.61
N GLN A 163 26.81 -10.43 0.18
CA GLN A 163 26.81 -11.64 -0.66
C GLN A 163 26.17 -12.83 0.05
N ASP A 164 26.48 -13.06 1.31
CA ASP A 164 25.91 -14.16 2.11
C ASP A 164 24.38 -13.96 2.28
N LEU A 165 23.95 -12.73 2.53
CA LEU A 165 22.54 -12.40 2.68
C LEU A 165 21.76 -12.56 1.37
N TRP A 166 22.32 -12.13 0.23
CA TRP A 166 21.74 -12.35 -1.08
C TRP A 166 21.62 -13.83 -1.43
N LYS A 167 22.63 -14.64 -1.10
CA LYS A 167 22.59 -16.09 -1.32
C LYS A 167 21.43 -16.74 -0.58
N ILE A 168 21.22 -16.38 0.68
CA ILE A 168 20.09 -16.88 1.49
C ILE A 168 18.76 -16.41 0.88
N THR A 169 18.67 -15.14 0.50
CA THR A 169 17.45 -14.55 -0.10
C THR A 169 17.06 -15.29 -1.38
N ILE A 170 18.01 -15.51 -2.30
CA ILE A 170 17.76 -16.23 -3.56
C ILE A 170 17.29 -17.66 -3.31
N GLN A 171 17.90 -18.36 -2.33
CA GLN A 171 17.46 -19.70 -1.97
C GLN A 171 16.01 -19.71 -1.43
N LYS A 172 15.66 -18.76 -0.57
CA LYS A 172 14.31 -18.62 -0.02
C LYS A 172 13.29 -18.23 -1.11
N ASP A 173 13.65 -17.29 -1.97
CA ASP A 173 12.82 -16.91 -3.12
C ASP A 173 12.49 -18.11 -4.02
N SER A 174 13.49 -18.97 -4.28
CA SER A 174 13.29 -20.19 -5.09
C SER A 174 12.32 -21.17 -4.43
N ILE A 175 12.44 -21.40 -3.12
CA ILE A 175 11.55 -22.28 -2.37
C ILE A 175 10.12 -21.71 -2.33
N ASN A 176 9.99 -20.41 -2.03
CA ASN A 176 8.70 -19.73 -1.98
C ASN A 176 8.01 -19.72 -3.34
N LEU A 177 8.78 -19.51 -4.42
CA LEU A 177 8.28 -19.55 -5.77
C LEU A 177 7.69 -20.93 -6.13
N LEU A 178 8.34 -22.03 -5.76
CA LEU A 178 7.79 -23.37 -5.99
C LEU A 178 6.46 -23.57 -5.28
N LYS A 179 6.35 -23.15 -4.01
CA LYS A 179 5.11 -23.23 -3.22
C LYS A 179 3.99 -22.38 -3.86
N VAL A 180 4.28 -21.10 -4.19
CA VAL A 180 3.29 -20.20 -4.78
C VAL A 180 2.85 -20.67 -6.16
N LYS A 181 3.76 -21.15 -7.01
CA LYS A 181 3.40 -21.74 -8.32
C LYS A 181 2.44 -22.89 -8.14
N LYS A 182 2.68 -23.82 -7.20
CA LYS A 182 1.78 -24.92 -6.88
C LYS A 182 0.39 -24.41 -6.48
N ILE A 183 0.33 -23.44 -5.56
CA ILE A 183 -0.94 -22.85 -5.12
C ILE A 183 -1.69 -22.21 -6.31
N LEU A 184 -1.00 -21.41 -7.14
CA LEU A 184 -1.61 -20.75 -8.29
C LEU A 184 -2.06 -21.73 -9.38
N ASP A 185 -1.28 -22.77 -9.66
CA ASP A 185 -1.63 -23.78 -10.68
C ASP A 185 -2.77 -24.68 -10.21
N GLU A 186 -2.91 -25.00 -8.90
CA GLU A 186 -3.95 -25.88 -8.35
C GLU A 186 -5.24 -25.13 -7.95
N LYS A 187 -5.11 -23.92 -7.40
CA LYS A 187 -6.23 -23.17 -6.78
C LYS A 187 -6.57 -21.86 -7.48
N GLY A 188 -5.71 -21.41 -8.42
CA GLY A 188 -5.80 -20.08 -9.00
C GLY A 188 -5.37 -18.98 -8.00
N TRP A 189 -5.68 -17.73 -8.32
CA TRP A 189 -5.38 -16.60 -7.44
C TRP A 189 -6.40 -16.54 -6.29
N VAL A 190 -6.03 -17.08 -5.15
CA VAL A 190 -6.90 -17.15 -3.97
C VAL A 190 -7.15 -15.75 -3.42
N GLY A 191 -8.42 -15.39 -3.25
CA GLY A 191 -8.84 -14.07 -2.81
C GLY A 191 -8.63 -13.80 -1.30
N LYS A 192 -8.59 -12.53 -0.96
CA LYS A 192 -8.51 -12.09 0.45
C LYS A 192 -9.70 -12.54 1.31
N ASP A 193 -10.83 -12.86 0.71
CA ASP A 193 -12.00 -13.42 1.36
C ASP A 193 -11.80 -14.87 1.82
N LYS A 194 -10.77 -15.57 1.32
CA LYS A 194 -10.43 -16.96 1.65
C LYS A 194 -9.21 -17.10 2.55
N VAL A 195 -8.28 -16.16 2.51
CA VAL A 195 -7.02 -16.28 3.25
C VAL A 195 -6.63 -15.01 4.01
N GLY A 196 -7.40 -13.94 3.89
CA GLY A 196 -7.07 -12.63 4.43
C GLY A 196 -6.13 -11.82 3.51
N ALA A 197 -6.16 -10.49 3.66
CA ALA A 197 -5.42 -9.59 2.78
C ALA A 197 -3.90 -9.77 2.89
N GLN A 198 -3.38 -10.01 4.10
CA GLN A 198 -1.96 -10.18 4.33
C GLN A 198 -1.43 -11.48 3.69
N ALA A 199 -2.11 -12.62 3.88
CA ALA A 199 -1.74 -13.87 3.22
C ALA A 199 -1.88 -13.79 1.70
N ASN A 200 -2.94 -13.14 1.19
CA ASN A 200 -3.12 -12.90 -0.23
C ASN A 200 -1.96 -12.11 -0.86
N SER A 201 -1.35 -11.16 -0.15
CA SER A 201 -0.22 -10.38 -0.67
C SER A 201 1.03 -11.22 -0.94
N ALA A 202 1.19 -12.37 -0.29
CA ALA A 202 2.30 -13.29 -0.53
C ALA A 202 2.34 -13.77 -1.99
N LEU A 203 1.17 -14.06 -2.59
CA LEU A 203 1.08 -14.48 -3.98
C LEU A 203 1.69 -13.44 -4.92
N PHE A 204 1.31 -12.16 -4.73
CA PHE A 204 1.85 -11.07 -5.52
C PHE A 204 3.36 -10.88 -5.30
N LEU A 205 3.80 -10.81 -4.04
CA LEU A 205 5.20 -10.49 -3.73
C LEU A 205 6.16 -11.54 -4.29
N VAL A 206 5.84 -12.84 -4.16
CA VAL A 206 6.67 -13.91 -4.71
C VAL A 206 6.73 -13.85 -6.24
N ILE A 207 5.60 -13.62 -6.92
CA ILE A 207 5.59 -13.43 -8.39
C ILE A 207 6.37 -12.16 -8.78
N GLN A 208 6.20 -11.06 -8.05
CA GLN A 208 6.92 -9.81 -8.27
C GLN A 208 8.46 -9.99 -8.19
N HIS A 209 8.93 -10.90 -7.35
CA HIS A 209 10.35 -11.18 -7.14
C HIS A 209 10.91 -12.29 -8.05
N SER A 210 10.06 -12.97 -8.83
CA SER A 210 10.46 -14.04 -9.73
C SER A 210 11.09 -13.53 -11.04
N ASP A 211 11.49 -14.45 -11.91
CA ASP A 211 11.97 -14.16 -13.26
C ASP A 211 10.85 -13.63 -14.18
N LEU A 212 11.24 -13.01 -15.30
CA LEU A 212 10.33 -12.39 -16.25
C LEU A 212 9.31 -13.38 -16.83
N GLU A 213 9.73 -14.59 -17.17
CA GLU A 213 8.85 -15.60 -17.77
C GLU A 213 7.76 -16.03 -16.78
N THR A 214 8.12 -16.20 -15.51
CA THR A 214 7.15 -16.49 -14.45
C THR A 214 6.18 -15.33 -14.24
N GLN A 215 6.67 -14.09 -14.23
CA GLN A 215 5.82 -12.89 -14.13
C GLN A 215 4.81 -12.82 -15.28
N LYS A 216 5.25 -13.04 -16.51
CA LYS A 216 4.40 -13.07 -17.70
C LYS A 216 3.39 -14.21 -17.67
N LYS A 217 3.78 -15.41 -17.20
CA LYS A 217 2.88 -16.56 -17.07
C LYS A 217 1.69 -16.24 -16.15
N TYR A 218 1.93 -15.61 -14.99
CA TYR A 218 0.87 -15.36 -14.01
C TYR A 218 0.20 -13.99 -14.11
N LEU A 219 0.68 -13.08 -14.95
CA LEU A 219 0.06 -11.76 -15.17
C LEU A 219 -1.41 -11.85 -15.60
N PRO A 220 -1.82 -12.70 -16.56
CA PRO A 220 -3.25 -12.84 -16.93
C PRO A 220 -4.12 -13.28 -15.76
N MET A 221 -3.64 -14.24 -14.95
CA MET A 221 -4.36 -14.71 -13.76
C MET A 221 -4.52 -13.60 -12.72
N MET A 222 -3.49 -12.78 -12.50
CA MET A 222 -3.57 -11.63 -11.58
C MET A 222 -4.53 -10.55 -12.10
N LYS A 223 -4.55 -10.27 -13.41
CA LYS A 223 -5.53 -9.35 -14.04
C LYS A 223 -6.96 -9.81 -13.78
N GLU A 224 -7.24 -11.09 -14.00
CA GLU A 224 -8.55 -11.67 -13.71
C GLU A 224 -8.89 -11.59 -12.21
N ALA A 225 -7.92 -11.87 -11.33
CA ALA A 225 -8.09 -11.76 -9.89
C ALA A 225 -8.41 -10.33 -9.45
N VAL A 226 -7.79 -9.32 -10.05
CA VAL A 226 -8.14 -7.90 -9.79
C VAL A 226 -9.57 -7.60 -10.21
N THR A 227 -9.99 -8.06 -11.38
CA THR A 227 -11.37 -7.89 -11.86
C THR A 227 -12.40 -8.51 -10.91
N LYS A 228 -12.05 -9.64 -10.28
CA LYS A 228 -12.87 -10.34 -9.27
C LYS A 228 -12.75 -9.75 -7.86
N GLY A 229 -11.90 -8.76 -7.63
CA GLY A 229 -11.62 -8.20 -6.30
C GLY A 229 -10.73 -9.08 -5.41
N ASN A 230 -10.13 -10.13 -5.97
CA ASN A 230 -9.27 -11.11 -5.29
C ASN A 230 -7.80 -10.67 -5.19
N ALA A 231 -7.38 -9.67 -5.98
CA ALA A 231 -6.04 -9.09 -5.92
C ALA A 231 -6.11 -7.56 -5.90
N SER A 232 -5.03 -6.91 -5.48
CA SER A 232 -4.93 -5.45 -5.43
C SER A 232 -4.63 -4.87 -6.82
N PRO A 233 -5.40 -3.87 -7.31
CA PRO A 233 -5.07 -3.15 -8.54
C PRO A 233 -3.70 -2.46 -8.46
N GLY A 234 -3.35 -1.89 -7.30
CA GLY A 234 -2.03 -1.28 -7.08
C GLY A 234 -0.90 -2.29 -7.20
N SER A 235 -1.05 -3.49 -6.61
CA SER A 235 -0.07 -4.57 -6.76
C SER A 235 0.08 -5.02 -8.21
N LEU A 236 -1.02 -5.10 -8.96
CA LEU A 236 -0.99 -5.41 -10.40
C LEU A 236 -0.22 -4.32 -11.18
N ALA A 237 -0.43 -3.05 -10.85
CA ALA A 237 0.29 -1.93 -11.45
C ALA A 237 1.81 -2.05 -11.26
N LEU A 238 2.26 -2.44 -10.05
CA LEU A 238 3.67 -2.68 -9.76
C LEU A 238 4.25 -3.84 -10.58
N LEU A 239 3.49 -4.93 -10.74
CA LEU A 239 3.91 -6.08 -11.55
C LEU A 239 4.01 -5.71 -13.04
N ILE A 240 3.03 -4.97 -13.56
CA ILE A 240 3.05 -4.46 -14.94
C ILE A 240 4.29 -3.62 -15.18
N ASP A 241 4.55 -2.62 -14.34
CA ASP A 241 5.73 -1.76 -14.49
C ASP A 241 7.03 -2.56 -14.52
N ARG A 242 7.15 -3.57 -13.66
CA ARG A 242 8.35 -4.42 -13.63
C ARG A 242 8.52 -5.23 -14.91
N ILE A 243 7.45 -5.78 -15.45
CA ILE A 243 7.47 -6.50 -16.73
C ILE A 243 7.84 -5.56 -17.87
N GLU A 244 7.22 -4.38 -17.94
CA GLU A 244 7.51 -3.39 -18.97
C GLU A 244 8.99 -3.01 -19.00
N ILE A 245 9.57 -2.69 -17.83
CA ILE A 245 10.99 -2.35 -17.71
C ILE A 245 11.88 -3.54 -18.10
N ARG A 246 11.58 -4.75 -17.66
CA ARG A 246 12.36 -5.94 -17.99
C ARG A 246 12.31 -6.35 -19.47
N GLU A 247 11.26 -5.92 -20.18
CA GLU A 247 11.12 -6.09 -21.62
C GLU A 247 11.69 -4.89 -22.41
N GLY A 248 12.39 -3.96 -21.73
CA GLY A 248 13.01 -2.78 -22.38
C GLY A 248 12.02 -1.68 -22.75
N ARG A 249 10.80 -1.73 -22.21
CA ARG A 249 9.78 -0.69 -22.43
C ARG A 249 9.73 0.30 -21.28
N LYS A 250 8.91 1.34 -21.41
CA LYS A 250 8.67 2.34 -20.36
C LYS A 250 7.61 1.84 -19.39
N GLN A 251 7.81 2.08 -18.10
CA GLN A 251 6.79 1.83 -17.08
C GLN A 251 5.59 2.78 -17.21
N ILE A 252 4.47 2.40 -16.62
CA ILE A 252 3.19 3.09 -16.73
C ILE A 252 2.88 3.92 -15.48
N TYR A 253 3.19 3.39 -14.30
CA TYR A 253 2.80 3.94 -13.00
C TYR A 253 3.97 4.53 -12.21
N GLY A 254 5.20 4.45 -12.70
CA GLY A 254 6.38 5.01 -12.03
C GLY A 254 6.78 4.29 -10.75
N SER A 255 6.59 2.97 -10.70
CA SER A 255 6.88 2.17 -9.50
C SER A 255 8.29 1.58 -9.46
N GLN A 256 9.02 1.60 -10.58
CA GLN A 256 10.36 1.02 -10.66
C GLN A 256 11.42 2.12 -10.61
N ILE A 257 12.38 1.92 -9.70
CA ILE A 257 13.49 2.83 -9.44
C ILE A 257 14.78 2.15 -9.89
N GLY A 258 15.60 2.86 -10.64
CA GLY A 258 16.94 2.44 -11.06
C GLY A 258 18.04 3.11 -10.26
N THR A 259 19.26 2.58 -10.40
CA THR A 259 20.48 3.19 -9.86
C THR A 259 21.44 3.46 -11.00
N ASN A 260 21.87 4.70 -11.16
CA ASN A 260 22.85 5.07 -12.16
C ASN A 260 24.19 4.37 -11.85
N PRO A 261 24.72 3.56 -12.76
CA PRO A 261 25.94 2.77 -12.51
C PRO A 261 27.18 3.64 -12.25
N ASN A 262 27.22 4.85 -12.77
CA ASN A 262 28.36 5.75 -12.66
C ASN A 262 28.30 6.62 -11.41
N THR A 263 27.15 7.24 -11.14
CA THR A 263 26.98 8.19 -10.02
C THR A 263 26.47 7.53 -8.75
N LYS A 264 25.95 6.31 -8.83
CA LYS A 264 25.27 5.58 -7.75
C LYS A 264 23.99 6.27 -7.23
N THR A 265 23.53 7.31 -7.93
CA THR A 265 22.26 7.99 -7.60
C THR A 265 21.05 7.19 -8.09
N GLN A 266 19.99 7.23 -7.33
CA GLN A 266 18.73 6.62 -7.72
C GLN A 266 17.92 7.54 -8.63
N TYR A 267 17.08 6.95 -9.50
CA TYR A 267 16.21 7.68 -10.41
C TYR A 267 14.98 6.85 -10.76
N VAL A 268 13.89 7.52 -11.14
CA VAL A 268 12.70 6.87 -11.67
C VAL A 268 13.01 6.33 -13.06
N LEU A 269 12.88 5.01 -13.27
CA LEU A 269 13.12 4.38 -14.58
C LEU A 269 12.20 4.98 -15.67
N PRO A 270 12.52 4.84 -16.98
CA PRO A 270 11.77 5.47 -18.04
C PRO A 270 10.25 5.26 -17.93
N LEU A 271 9.50 6.36 -17.90
CA LEU A 271 8.06 6.42 -17.67
C LEU A 271 7.34 6.94 -18.92
N ILE A 272 6.22 6.32 -19.26
CA ILE A 272 5.32 6.81 -20.30
C ILE A 272 4.49 7.97 -19.78
N ASP A 273 4.33 9.04 -20.57
CA ASP A 273 3.45 10.18 -20.26
C ASP A 273 3.55 10.65 -18.79
N PRO A 274 4.68 11.28 -18.39
CA PRO A 274 4.93 11.68 -16.99
C PRO A 274 3.91 12.68 -16.44
N ASP A 275 3.33 13.51 -17.29
CA ASP A 275 2.35 14.53 -16.89
C ASP A 275 1.07 13.91 -16.29
N ASN A 276 0.67 12.73 -16.76
CA ASN A 276 -0.55 12.04 -16.33
C ASN A 276 -0.29 10.85 -15.40
N VAL A 277 0.91 10.70 -14.84
CA VAL A 277 1.26 9.56 -13.99
C VAL A 277 0.37 9.47 -12.75
N ASP A 278 0.10 10.58 -12.06
CA ASP A 278 -0.70 10.60 -10.84
C ASP A 278 -2.17 10.27 -11.11
N LYS A 279 -2.70 10.63 -12.28
CA LYS A 279 -4.03 10.21 -12.70
C LYS A 279 -4.10 8.68 -12.80
N ARG A 280 -3.15 8.05 -13.52
CA ARG A 280 -3.09 6.58 -13.67
C ARG A 280 -2.90 5.88 -12.32
N ARG A 281 -2.05 6.43 -11.45
CA ARG A 281 -1.82 5.91 -10.10
C ARG A 281 -3.10 5.93 -9.26
N THR A 282 -3.84 7.03 -9.30
CA THR A 282 -5.12 7.17 -8.58
C THR A 282 -6.16 6.14 -9.06
N GLU A 283 -6.24 5.87 -10.36
CA GLU A 283 -7.17 4.89 -10.95
C GLU A 283 -6.95 3.45 -10.42
N VAL A 284 -5.73 3.13 -9.97
CA VAL A 284 -5.38 1.82 -9.40
C VAL A 284 -5.17 1.86 -7.88
N GLY A 285 -5.53 2.97 -7.23
CA GLY A 285 -5.44 3.13 -5.78
C GLY A 285 -4.03 3.35 -5.24
N LEU A 286 -3.09 3.80 -6.07
CA LEU A 286 -1.76 4.23 -5.65
C LEU A 286 -1.76 5.71 -5.30
N GLY A 287 -0.98 6.10 -4.28
CA GLY A 287 -0.74 7.50 -3.92
C GLY A 287 0.09 8.25 -4.96
N PRO A 288 0.21 9.59 -4.86
CA PRO A 288 1.00 10.41 -5.78
C PRO A 288 2.44 9.90 -5.92
N ILE A 289 3.01 10.04 -7.12
CA ILE A 289 4.41 9.64 -7.37
C ILE A 289 5.38 10.45 -6.51
N SER A 290 5.07 11.71 -6.24
CA SER A 290 5.89 12.59 -5.40
C SER A 290 6.07 12.07 -3.97
N ASP A 291 5.06 11.37 -3.42
CA ASP A 291 5.16 10.73 -2.11
C ASP A 291 5.86 9.38 -2.20
N TYR A 292 5.61 8.63 -3.26
CA TYR A 292 6.24 7.33 -3.47
C TYR A 292 7.76 7.42 -3.57
N VAL A 293 8.29 8.35 -4.35
CA VAL A 293 9.74 8.47 -4.59
C VAL A 293 10.54 8.96 -3.38
N LYS A 294 9.89 9.55 -2.37
CA LYS A 294 10.53 9.94 -1.10
C LYS A 294 11.18 8.75 -0.38
N ASN A 295 10.68 7.53 -0.59
CA ASN A 295 11.28 6.30 -0.05
C ASN A 295 12.73 6.07 -0.51
N TRP A 296 13.14 6.72 -1.60
CA TRP A 296 14.50 6.69 -2.15
C TRP A 296 15.19 8.06 -2.07
N ASN A 297 14.69 8.98 -1.23
CA ASN A 297 15.19 10.36 -1.09
C ASN A 297 15.16 11.13 -2.42
N LEU A 298 14.22 10.81 -3.31
CA LEU A 298 14.02 11.50 -4.57
C LEU A 298 12.96 12.58 -4.43
N ILE A 299 13.12 13.65 -5.22
CA ILE A 299 12.13 14.71 -5.38
C ILE A 299 11.54 14.56 -6.79
N TRP A 300 10.21 14.44 -6.89
CA TRP A 300 9.53 14.40 -8.16
C TRP A 300 9.34 15.80 -8.73
N ASP A 301 9.93 16.03 -9.89
CA ASP A 301 9.76 17.23 -10.72
C ASP A 301 9.54 16.75 -12.15
N VAL A 302 8.33 16.89 -12.66
CA VAL A 302 7.93 16.35 -13.96
C VAL A 302 8.67 17.04 -15.13
N GLU A 303 8.91 18.36 -15.04
CA GLU A 303 9.59 19.08 -16.12
C GLU A 303 11.06 18.71 -16.18
N LYS A 304 11.73 18.62 -15.04
CA LYS A 304 13.09 18.11 -14.93
C LYS A 304 13.17 16.67 -15.47
N TYR A 305 12.27 15.79 -15.03
CA TYR A 305 12.25 14.41 -15.47
C TYR A 305 12.08 14.28 -16.98
N LYS A 306 11.20 15.08 -17.61
CA LYS A 306 11.01 15.09 -19.06
C LYS A 306 12.27 15.54 -19.79
N SER A 307 12.97 16.54 -19.26
CA SER A 307 14.23 17.02 -19.86
C SER A 307 15.35 15.98 -19.82
N GLU A 308 15.37 15.11 -18.79
CA GLU A 308 16.37 14.06 -18.60
C GLU A 308 15.97 12.71 -19.23
N LEU A 309 14.71 12.53 -19.67
CA LEU A 309 14.16 11.24 -20.08
C LEU A 309 14.99 10.53 -21.16
N SER A 310 15.51 11.27 -22.16
CA SER A 310 16.36 10.70 -23.21
C SER A 310 17.67 10.09 -22.71
N GLU A 311 18.23 10.65 -21.62
CA GLU A 311 19.43 10.10 -20.98
C GLU A 311 19.08 8.89 -20.12
N LEU A 312 17.97 8.97 -19.38
CA LEU A 312 17.48 7.86 -18.54
C LEU A 312 17.16 6.62 -19.41
N GLU A 313 16.63 6.81 -20.61
CA GLU A 313 16.41 5.71 -21.56
C GLU A 313 17.71 5.02 -22.01
N LYS A 314 18.82 5.76 -22.11
CA LYS A 314 20.13 5.17 -22.43
C LYS A 314 20.71 4.37 -21.27
N LEU A 315 20.49 4.81 -20.04
CA LEU A 315 20.94 4.10 -18.84
C LEU A 315 20.19 2.78 -18.59
N ASN A 316 18.99 2.64 -19.17
CA ASN A 316 18.15 1.45 -19.00
C ASN A 316 18.34 0.41 -20.13
N LYS A 317 19.21 0.67 -21.09
CA LYS A 317 19.58 -0.26 -22.16
C LYS A 317 20.79 -1.10 -21.75
#